data_ec65418f9c01e96c7663a4eea05aecf3
#
_entry.id   ec65418f9c01e96c7663a4eea05aecf3
#
_cell.length_a   1.000
_cell.length_b   1.000
_cell.length_c   1.000
_cell.angle_alpha   90.00
_cell.angle_beta   90.00
_cell.angle_gamma   90.00
#
_symmetry.space_group_name_H-M   'P 1'
#
loop_
_entity.id
_entity.type
_entity.pdbx_description
1 polymer ?
#
loop_
_entity_poly.entity_id
_entity_poly.type
_entity_poly.pdbx_seq_one_letter_code
_entity_poly.pdbx_strand_id
1 'polypeptide(L)'
;IELDLGWNAIKKEDFKLSTSLNWSKNTNEVTDLFGTETINLSPGASASSRAIVGQQLGVLFGTGSQTNPDGSFLLDANGFPQITPSPVILGDPNPDWRAGLGFNLNYKKLSLNVVVEHSEGGDFMPRTLWVLHRFGTTEATSNRVTLSQDLVNYRGNTVTAGTTVRGNIKDFGGGQVLLDENWYRTGIGGGFGDNQAYNFGVYD
;
A
#
# COMPACT_ATOMS: atom_id res chain seq x y z
N ILE A 1 -16.15 5.25 18.50
CA ILE A 1 -16.63 6.60 18.86
C ILE A 1 -17.14 7.24 17.60
N GLU A 2 -18.33 7.87 17.67
CA GLU A 2 -18.98 8.56 16.55
C GLU A 2 -19.47 9.92 17.00
N LEU A 3 -19.34 10.93 16.15
CA LEU A 3 -19.82 12.28 16.36
C LEU A 3 -20.53 12.77 15.10
N ASP A 4 -21.78 13.18 15.25
CA ASP A 4 -22.57 13.80 14.18
C ASP A 4 -23.05 15.16 14.62
N LEU A 5 -22.76 16.18 13.83
CA LEU A 5 -23.17 17.55 14.05
C LEU A 5 -23.91 18.07 12.80
N GLY A 6 -25.07 18.64 13.01
CA GLY A 6 -25.85 19.31 11.96
C GLY A 6 -26.15 20.75 12.34
N TRP A 7 -25.98 21.66 11.41
CA TRP A 7 -26.25 23.08 11.60
C TRP A 7 -26.94 23.71 10.42
N ASN A 8 -28.05 24.39 10.68
CA ASN A 8 -28.73 25.24 9.72
C ASN A 8 -28.17 26.66 9.81
N ALA A 9 -27.10 26.93 9.06
CA ALA A 9 -26.35 28.18 9.14
C ALA A 9 -27.16 29.39 8.70
N ILE A 10 -27.96 29.23 7.63
CA ILE A 10 -28.81 30.28 7.09
C ILE A 10 -30.16 29.69 6.70
N LYS A 11 -31.25 30.37 7.12
CA LYS A 11 -32.62 29.99 6.81
C LYS A 11 -33.43 31.22 6.44
N LYS A 12 -33.32 31.68 5.18
CA LYS A 12 -34.11 32.75 4.57
C LYS A 12 -35.05 32.17 3.52
N GLU A 13 -36.04 32.92 3.09
CA GLU A 13 -37.05 32.49 2.11
C GLU A 13 -36.39 31.94 0.84
N ASP A 14 -35.52 32.73 0.21
CA ASP A 14 -34.84 32.40 -1.05
C ASP A 14 -33.46 31.84 -0.89
N PHE A 15 -32.90 31.72 0.34
CA PHE A 15 -31.55 31.23 0.60
C PHE A 15 -31.48 30.39 1.87
N LYS A 16 -31.12 29.12 1.73
CA LYS A 16 -30.94 28.21 2.85
C LYS A 16 -29.59 27.55 2.72
N LEU A 17 -28.85 27.49 3.82
CA LEU A 17 -27.57 26.79 3.94
C LEU A 17 -27.60 25.92 5.18
N SER A 18 -27.42 24.63 4.99
CA SER A 18 -27.17 23.71 6.09
C SER A 18 -25.84 23.01 5.88
N THR A 19 -25.19 22.70 6.98
CA THR A 19 -23.90 21.96 7.01
C THR A 19 -24.03 20.78 7.96
N SER A 20 -23.33 19.73 7.67
CA SER A 20 -23.17 18.56 8.55
C SER A 20 -21.71 18.17 8.65
N LEU A 21 -21.31 17.74 9.83
CA LEU A 21 -20.01 17.15 10.12
C LEU A 21 -20.27 15.81 10.77
N ASN A 22 -19.68 14.77 10.24
CA ASN A 22 -19.56 13.50 10.92
C ASN A 22 -18.09 13.16 11.12
N TRP A 23 -17.80 12.48 12.20
CA TRP A 23 -16.47 11.94 12.50
C TRP A 23 -16.64 10.62 13.24
N SER A 24 -15.82 9.63 12.83
CA SER A 24 -15.86 8.32 13.45
C SER A 24 -14.48 7.72 13.63
N LYS A 25 -14.28 7.04 14.74
CA LYS A 25 -13.12 6.19 15.02
C LYS A 25 -13.60 4.86 15.56
N ASN A 26 -13.22 3.78 14.89
CA ASN A 26 -13.44 2.42 15.35
C ASN A 26 -12.10 1.77 15.67
N THR A 27 -12.03 1.10 16.83
CA THR A 27 -10.89 0.27 17.23
C THR A 27 -11.47 -1.06 17.68
N ASN A 28 -10.97 -2.14 17.13
CA ASN A 28 -11.35 -3.49 17.49
C ASN A 28 -10.11 -4.35 17.72
N GLU A 29 -10.26 -5.44 18.42
CA GLU A 29 -9.22 -6.41 18.69
C GLU A 29 -9.83 -7.82 18.67
N VAL A 30 -9.17 -8.75 18.03
CA VAL A 30 -9.53 -10.17 18.06
C VAL A 30 -9.00 -10.75 19.37
N THR A 31 -9.89 -11.02 20.31
CA THR A 31 -9.51 -11.47 21.66
C THR A 31 -9.38 -12.99 21.76
N ASP A 32 -10.18 -13.75 20.98
CA ASP A 32 -10.17 -15.21 20.98
C ASP A 32 -10.70 -15.78 19.67
N LEU A 33 -10.13 -16.88 19.19
CA LEU A 33 -10.54 -17.64 18.01
C LEU A 33 -10.80 -19.12 18.33
N PHE A 34 -11.15 -19.42 19.58
CA PHE A 34 -11.62 -20.74 20.03
C PHE A 34 -10.69 -21.92 19.65
N GLY A 35 -9.39 -21.79 19.96
CA GLY A 35 -8.40 -22.86 19.82
C GLY A 35 -7.55 -22.76 18.54
N THR A 36 -7.67 -21.68 17.79
CA THR A 36 -6.73 -21.32 16.73
C THR A 36 -6.17 -19.91 16.96
N GLU A 37 -4.96 -19.65 16.51
CA GLU A 37 -4.34 -18.33 16.63
C GLU A 37 -4.68 -17.41 15.44
N THR A 38 -5.09 -18.00 14.30
CA THR A 38 -5.36 -17.24 13.08
C THR A 38 -6.42 -17.89 12.20
N ILE A 39 -7.28 -17.08 11.59
CA ILE A 39 -8.27 -17.49 10.59
C ILE A 39 -8.07 -16.66 9.32
N ASN A 40 -8.04 -17.32 8.18
CA ASN A 40 -7.99 -16.66 6.87
C ASN A 40 -9.39 -16.17 6.48
N LEU A 41 -9.59 -14.86 6.39
CA LEU A 41 -10.86 -14.23 6.05
C LEU A 41 -11.04 -14.08 4.54
N SER A 42 -9.95 -13.79 3.83
CA SER A 42 -9.98 -13.64 2.37
C SER A 42 -8.67 -14.16 1.79
N PRO A 43 -8.67 -15.34 1.17
CA PRO A 43 -7.47 -15.89 0.55
C PRO A 43 -7.05 -15.01 -0.62
N GLY A 44 -5.82 -14.52 -0.57
CA GLY A 44 -5.16 -13.79 -1.64
C GLY A 44 -3.92 -14.53 -2.12
N ALA A 45 -3.50 -14.28 -3.35
CA ALA A 45 -2.33 -14.95 -3.93
C ALA A 45 -1.01 -14.59 -3.22
N SER A 46 -0.88 -13.39 -2.68
CA SER A 46 0.38 -12.87 -2.13
C SER A 46 0.24 -12.33 -0.71
N ALA A 47 -0.92 -11.83 -0.36
CA ALA A 47 -1.30 -11.49 0.99
C ALA A 47 -2.77 -11.85 1.19
N SER A 48 -3.14 -12.14 2.41
CA SER A 48 -4.50 -12.50 2.83
C SER A 48 -4.95 -11.55 3.91
N SER A 49 -6.25 -11.26 3.96
CA SER A 49 -6.84 -10.64 5.13
C SER A 49 -7.06 -11.70 6.20
N ARG A 50 -6.64 -11.45 7.44
CA ARG A 50 -6.72 -12.42 8.54
C ARG A 50 -7.31 -11.85 9.81
N ALA A 51 -7.97 -12.74 10.56
CA ALA A 51 -8.18 -12.56 11.99
C ALA A 51 -7.01 -13.21 12.72
N ILE A 52 -6.31 -12.46 13.57
CA ILE A 52 -5.17 -12.93 14.38
C ILE A 52 -5.41 -12.46 15.81
N VAL A 53 -5.29 -13.35 16.78
CA VAL A 53 -5.47 -12.99 18.20
C VAL A 53 -4.51 -11.88 18.62
N GLY A 54 -5.01 -10.87 19.30
CA GLY A 54 -4.28 -9.67 19.72
C GLY A 54 -4.09 -8.60 18.62
N GLN A 55 -4.68 -8.78 17.43
CA GLN A 55 -4.62 -7.81 16.34
C GLN A 55 -6.01 -7.28 15.98
N GLN A 56 -6.06 -6.19 15.22
CA GLN A 56 -7.30 -5.75 14.60
C GLN A 56 -7.83 -6.78 13.61
N LEU A 57 -9.15 -6.86 13.46
CA LEU A 57 -9.77 -7.77 12.52
C LEU A 57 -9.44 -7.35 11.08
N GLY A 58 -8.94 -8.30 10.30
CA GLY A 58 -8.73 -8.11 8.88
C GLY A 58 -7.34 -7.65 8.48
N VAL A 59 -6.36 -7.68 9.38
CA VAL A 59 -4.96 -7.31 9.08
C VAL A 59 -4.44 -8.01 7.83
N LEU A 60 -3.64 -7.32 7.05
CA LEU A 60 -2.97 -7.85 5.88
C LEU A 60 -1.79 -8.71 6.31
N PHE A 61 -1.77 -9.95 5.86
CA PHE A 61 -0.79 -10.95 6.26
C PHE A 61 -0.18 -11.63 5.04
N GLY A 62 1.12 -11.63 4.94
CA GLY A 62 1.86 -12.17 3.81
C GLY A 62 3.36 -12.08 4.01
N THR A 63 4.11 -12.32 2.95
CA THR A 63 5.56 -12.19 2.99
C THR A 63 5.96 -10.72 2.86
N GLY A 64 6.82 -10.23 3.71
CA GLY A 64 7.36 -8.87 3.69
C GLY A 64 8.85 -8.83 3.38
N SER A 65 9.45 -7.65 3.49
CA SER A 65 10.90 -7.47 3.46
C SER A 65 11.46 -7.59 4.88
N GLN A 66 12.64 -8.22 5.00
CA GLN A 66 13.36 -8.21 6.27
C GLN A 66 14.00 -6.85 6.49
N THR A 67 13.92 -6.37 7.74
CA THR A 67 14.53 -5.11 8.15
C THR A 67 15.48 -5.30 9.32
N ASN A 68 16.48 -4.44 9.38
CA ASN A 68 17.34 -4.27 10.54
C ASN A 68 16.59 -3.54 11.67
N PRO A 69 17.10 -3.52 12.91
CA PRO A 69 16.49 -2.80 14.02
C PRO A 69 16.29 -1.28 13.81
N ASP A 70 17.06 -0.69 12.91
CA ASP A 70 16.96 0.73 12.51
C ASP A 70 15.93 0.99 11.40
N GLY A 71 15.22 -0.05 10.93
CA GLY A 71 14.24 0.03 9.86
C GLY A 71 14.80 -0.06 8.44
N SER A 72 16.13 -0.09 8.26
CA SER A 72 16.75 -0.32 6.94
C SER A 72 16.53 -1.76 6.47
N PHE A 73 16.54 -1.99 5.15
CA PHE A 73 16.40 -3.34 4.61
C PHE A 73 17.60 -4.23 4.96
N LEU A 74 17.31 -5.47 5.31
CA LEU A 74 18.34 -6.51 5.33
C LEU A 74 18.60 -6.92 3.88
N LEU A 75 19.87 -6.81 3.43
CA LEU A 75 20.24 -7.05 2.04
C LEU A 75 20.86 -8.43 1.85
N ASP A 76 20.69 -8.97 0.65
CA ASP A 76 21.44 -10.17 0.22
C ASP A 76 22.87 -9.80 -0.22
N ALA A 77 23.66 -10.79 -0.62
CA ALA A 77 25.04 -10.58 -1.06
C ALA A 77 25.18 -9.75 -2.34
N ASN A 78 24.08 -9.54 -3.07
CA ASN A 78 24.04 -8.74 -4.29
C ASN A 78 23.52 -7.31 -4.03
N GLY A 79 23.17 -6.96 -2.79
CA GLY A 79 22.65 -5.64 -2.41
C GLY A 79 21.14 -5.48 -2.57
N PHE A 80 20.38 -6.56 -2.75
CA PHE A 80 18.91 -6.54 -2.85
C PHE A 80 18.25 -6.88 -1.52
N PRO A 81 17.07 -6.27 -1.21
CA PRO A 81 16.32 -6.60 0.00
C PRO A 81 15.92 -8.06 0.07
N GLN A 82 16.13 -8.69 1.23
CA GLN A 82 15.69 -10.04 1.51
C GLN A 82 14.22 -10.08 1.94
N ILE A 83 13.54 -11.17 1.59
CA ILE A 83 12.15 -11.41 2.01
C ILE A 83 12.13 -12.13 3.37
N THR A 84 11.03 -11.98 4.10
CA THR A 84 10.82 -12.70 5.36
C THR A 84 10.74 -14.21 5.11
N PRO A 85 11.36 -15.05 5.96
CA PRO A 85 11.34 -16.51 5.79
C PRO A 85 9.95 -17.11 6.00
N SER A 86 9.07 -16.40 6.70
CA SER A 86 7.68 -16.76 6.92
C SER A 86 6.79 -15.52 6.79
N PRO A 87 5.49 -15.70 6.49
CA PRO A 87 4.57 -14.58 6.40
C PRO A 87 4.45 -13.81 7.72
N VAL A 88 4.28 -12.50 7.60
CA VAL A 88 4.16 -11.52 8.70
C VAL A 88 2.95 -10.62 8.48
N ILE A 89 2.59 -9.82 9.48
CA ILE A 89 1.64 -8.73 9.30
C ILE A 89 2.30 -7.66 8.44
N LEU A 90 1.63 -7.29 7.36
CA LEU A 90 2.10 -6.29 6.39
C LEU A 90 1.50 -4.92 6.64
N GLY A 91 0.29 -4.88 7.23
CA GLY A 91 -0.42 -3.65 7.52
C GLY A 91 -1.84 -3.90 8.02
N ASP A 92 -2.54 -2.83 8.31
CA ASP A 92 -3.91 -2.82 8.80
C ASP A 92 -4.83 -2.03 7.84
N PRO A 93 -5.82 -2.65 7.20
CA PRO A 93 -6.73 -1.97 6.30
C PRO A 93 -7.79 -1.10 7.01
N ASN A 94 -7.84 -1.14 8.33
CA ASN A 94 -8.78 -0.34 9.10
C ASN A 94 -8.27 1.10 9.21
N PRO A 95 -9.05 2.11 8.81
CA PRO A 95 -8.64 3.50 8.98
C PRO A 95 -8.61 3.88 10.45
N ASP A 96 -7.67 4.75 10.81
CA ASP A 96 -7.55 5.34 12.15
C ASP A 96 -8.77 6.15 12.53
N TRP A 97 -9.31 6.91 11.55
CA TRP A 97 -10.55 7.67 11.68
C TRP A 97 -11.09 8.08 10.30
N ARG A 98 -12.36 8.45 10.28
CA ARG A 98 -13.03 9.01 9.10
C ARG A 98 -13.77 10.30 9.49
N ALA A 99 -13.81 11.23 8.55
CA ALA A 99 -14.60 12.45 8.69
C ALA A 99 -15.34 12.77 7.39
N GLY A 100 -16.54 13.31 7.50
CA GLY A 100 -17.33 13.80 6.38
C GLY A 100 -17.86 15.19 6.67
N LEU A 101 -17.80 16.08 5.67
CA LEU A 101 -18.33 17.43 5.72
C LEU A 101 -19.34 17.61 4.59
N GLY A 102 -20.59 17.87 4.95
CA GLY A 102 -21.68 18.09 4.03
C GLY A 102 -22.09 19.56 3.98
N PHE A 103 -22.38 20.07 2.77
CA PHE A 103 -22.96 21.38 2.53
C PHE A 103 -24.21 21.22 1.65
N ASN A 104 -25.30 21.80 2.09
CA ASN A 104 -26.55 21.81 1.37
C ASN A 104 -26.99 23.25 1.20
N LEU A 105 -26.87 23.77 -0.03
CA LEU A 105 -27.21 25.12 -0.40
C LEU A 105 -28.46 25.10 -1.28
N ASN A 106 -29.46 25.87 -0.91
CA ASN A 106 -30.65 26.18 -1.75
C ASN A 106 -30.76 27.68 -1.96
N TYR A 107 -30.77 28.10 -3.21
CA TYR A 107 -30.97 29.46 -3.60
C TYR A 107 -32.06 29.54 -4.68
N LYS A 108 -33.26 30.03 -4.33
CA LYS A 108 -34.44 30.04 -5.20
C LYS A 108 -34.72 28.63 -5.76
N LYS A 109 -34.52 28.46 -7.06
CA LYS A 109 -34.71 27.17 -7.78
C LYS A 109 -33.45 26.35 -7.95
N LEU A 110 -32.30 26.83 -7.46
CA LEU A 110 -31.02 26.15 -7.53
C LEU A 110 -30.76 25.44 -6.22
N SER A 111 -30.38 24.17 -6.30
CA SER A 111 -29.90 23.37 -5.17
C SER A 111 -28.51 22.82 -5.47
N LEU A 112 -27.60 22.95 -4.50
CA LEU A 112 -26.25 22.40 -4.56
C LEU A 112 -26.00 21.60 -3.29
N ASN A 113 -25.64 20.31 -3.49
CA ASN A 113 -25.19 19.44 -2.42
C ASN A 113 -23.74 19.09 -2.67
N VAL A 114 -22.89 19.28 -1.67
CA VAL A 114 -21.47 18.89 -1.69
C VAL A 114 -21.20 18.06 -0.46
N VAL A 115 -20.56 16.92 -0.66
CA VAL A 115 -20.03 16.08 0.42
C VAL A 115 -18.55 15.90 0.17
N VAL A 116 -17.76 16.13 1.21
CA VAL A 116 -16.32 15.86 1.23
C VAL A 116 -16.08 14.84 2.32
N GLU A 117 -15.46 13.73 1.96
CA GLU A 117 -15.10 12.67 2.89
C GLU A 117 -13.58 12.54 2.96
N HIS A 118 -13.08 12.25 4.15
CA HIS A 118 -11.69 11.99 4.42
C HIS A 118 -11.56 10.71 5.26
N SER A 119 -10.61 9.86 4.91
CA SER A 119 -10.23 8.69 5.67
C SER A 119 -8.74 8.78 5.94
N GLU A 120 -8.32 8.68 7.18
CA GLU A 120 -6.93 8.68 7.61
C GLU A 120 -6.50 7.29 7.98
N GLY A 121 -5.30 6.87 7.56
CA GLY A 121 -4.80 5.53 7.74
C GLY A 121 -5.56 4.48 6.91
N GLY A 122 -5.27 3.24 7.17
CA GLY A 122 -5.87 2.12 6.46
C GLY A 122 -5.05 1.68 5.25
N ASP A 123 -4.20 0.71 5.49
CA ASP A 123 -3.31 0.13 4.52
C ASP A 123 -4.03 -0.62 3.40
N PHE A 124 -3.54 -0.57 2.20
CA PHE A 124 -4.06 -1.37 1.10
C PHE A 124 -2.97 -2.01 0.25
N MET A 125 -3.32 -3.11 -0.37
CA MET A 125 -2.43 -3.88 -1.23
C MET A 125 -2.58 -3.44 -2.69
N PRO A 126 -1.56 -2.81 -3.31
CA PRO A 126 -1.66 -2.23 -4.65
C PRO A 126 -1.49 -3.28 -5.76
N ARG A 127 -2.32 -4.33 -5.77
CA ARG A 127 -2.21 -5.44 -6.74
C ARG A 127 -2.21 -5.00 -8.20
N THR A 128 -3.01 -4.00 -8.55
CA THR A 128 -3.04 -3.47 -9.91
C THR A 128 -1.68 -2.90 -10.31
N LEU A 129 -1.02 -2.16 -9.42
CA LEU A 129 0.32 -1.62 -9.66
C LEU A 129 1.33 -2.74 -9.92
N TRP A 130 1.27 -3.86 -9.19
CA TRP A 130 2.14 -5.02 -9.40
C TRP A 130 1.95 -5.64 -10.79
N VAL A 131 0.70 -5.81 -11.20
CA VAL A 131 0.39 -6.33 -12.54
C VAL A 131 0.96 -5.40 -13.60
N LEU A 132 0.78 -4.09 -13.46
CA LEU A 132 1.31 -3.09 -14.39
C LEU A 132 2.84 -3.10 -14.44
N HIS A 133 3.52 -3.23 -13.30
CA HIS A 133 4.98 -3.37 -13.24
C HIS A 133 5.45 -4.65 -13.95
N ARG A 134 4.81 -5.78 -13.67
CA ARG A 134 5.14 -7.05 -14.30
C ARG A 134 5.05 -7.00 -15.82
N PHE A 135 4.02 -6.34 -16.35
CA PHE A 135 3.82 -6.18 -17.80
C PHE A 135 4.57 -4.99 -18.40
N GLY A 136 5.30 -4.23 -17.59
CA GLY A 136 6.12 -3.12 -18.06
C GLY A 136 5.32 -1.93 -18.57
N THR A 137 4.15 -1.67 -17.98
CA THR A 137 3.21 -0.61 -18.39
C THR A 137 3.16 0.58 -17.45
N THR A 138 4.06 0.62 -16.46
CA THR A 138 4.21 1.77 -15.54
C THR A 138 5.36 2.67 -15.98
N GLU A 139 5.38 3.91 -15.50
CA GLU A 139 6.47 4.85 -15.70
C GLU A 139 7.80 4.27 -15.21
N ALA A 140 7.82 3.67 -14.00
CA ALA A 140 9.02 3.05 -13.42
C ALA A 140 9.64 1.97 -14.32
N THR A 141 8.84 1.29 -15.15
CA THR A 141 9.31 0.25 -16.07
C THR A 141 9.57 0.76 -17.49
N SER A 142 9.26 2.02 -17.79
CA SER A 142 9.48 2.61 -19.13
C SER A 142 10.90 3.10 -19.33
N ASN A 143 11.62 3.37 -18.24
CA ASN A 143 12.94 3.96 -18.27
C ASN A 143 13.98 3.07 -18.96
N ARG A 144 14.98 3.70 -19.58
CA ARG A 144 16.16 3.05 -20.14
C ARG A 144 17.40 3.72 -19.59
N VAL A 145 18.35 2.90 -19.13
CA VAL A 145 19.59 3.36 -18.55
C VAL A 145 20.77 2.70 -19.27
N THR A 146 21.77 3.51 -19.64
CA THR A 146 23.07 3.00 -20.12
C THR A 146 24.01 2.95 -18.93
N LEU A 147 24.55 1.77 -18.64
CA LEU A 147 25.38 1.56 -17.48
C LEU A 147 26.74 2.23 -17.65
N SER A 148 27.15 3.02 -16.65
CA SER A 148 28.49 3.63 -16.57
C SER A 148 29.55 2.69 -15.97
N GLN A 149 29.11 1.64 -15.29
CA GLN A 149 29.92 0.61 -14.66
C GLN A 149 29.19 -0.74 -14.71
N ASP A 150 29.89 -1.81 -14.45
CA ASP A 150 29.28 -3.14 -14.31
C ASP A 150 28.35 -3.14 -13.11
N LEU A 151 27.11 -3.60 -13.29
CA LEU A 151 26.13 -3.72 -12.22
C LEU A 151 25.54 -5.12 -12.16
N VAL A 152 25.19 -5.56 -10.96
CA VAL A 152 24.52 -6.84 -10.72
C VAL A 152 23.02 -6.64 -10.79
N ASN A 153 22.32 -7.54 -11.49
CA ASN A 153 20.86 -7.59 -11.49
C ASN A 153 20.33 -8.51 -10.36
N TYR A 154 19.01 -8.49 -10.17
CA TYR A 154 18.33 -9.27 -9.13
C TYR A 154 18.64 -10.79 -9.16
N ARG A 155 19.02 -11.35 -10.30
CA ARG A 155 19.41 -12.76 -10.42
C ARG A 155 20.89 -13.03 -10.16
N GLY A 156 21.65 -12.03 -9.74
CA GLY A 156 23.09 -12.14 -9.51
C GLY A 156 23.91 -12.10 -10.80
N ASN A 157 23.32 -11.78 -11.96
CA ASN A 157 24.06 -11.66 -13.20
C ASN A 157 24.67 -10.27 -13.33
N THR A 158 25.94 -10.22 -13.71
CA THR A 158 26.62 -8.97 -14.04
C THR A 158 26.21 -8.49 -15.44
N VAL A 159 25.76 -7.24 -15.53
CA VAL A 159 25.51 -6.52 -16.78
C VAL A 159 26.62 -5.50 -16.97
N THR A 160 27.34 -5.60 -18.08
CA THR A 160 28.57 -4.82 -18.31
C THR A 160 28.30 -3.36 -18.63
N ALA A 161 29.26 -2.50 -18.26
CA ALA A 161 29.28 -1.08 -18.60
C ALA A 161 29.07 -0.87 -20.11
N GLY A 162 28.41 0.21 -20.50
CA GLY A 162 28.05 0.53 -21.89
C GLY A 162 26.78 -0.16 -22.38
N THR A 163 26.23 -1.14 -21.65
CA THR A 163 24.97 -1.81 -22.01
C THR A 163 23.80 -0.86 -21.70
N THR A 164 22.88 -0.69 -22.65
CA THR A 164 21.59 0.00 -22.41
C THR A 164 20.52 -1.05 -22.11
N VAL A 165 19.90 -0.94 -20.96
CA VAL A 165 18.84 -1.82 -20.49
C VAL A 165 17.58 -1.03 -20.18
N ARG A 166 16.43 -1.71 -20.23
CA ARG A 166 15.17 -1.21 -19.69
C ARG A 166 15.17 -1.41 -18.17
N GLY A 167 15.06 -0.33 -17.40
CA GLY A 167 15.06 -0.40 -15.95
C GLY A 167 15.64 0.84 -15.28
N ASN A 168 16.00 0.68 -14.01
CA ASN A 168 16.52 1.75 -13.16
C ASN A 168 17.75 1.27 -12.38
N ILE A 169 18.52 2.21 -11.85
CA ILE A 169 19.59 1.95 -10.91
C ILE A 169 19.13 2.42 -9.54
N LYS A 170 19.33 1.61 -8.50
CA LYS A 170 19.01 1.96 -7.12
C LYS A 170 20.10 1.48 -6.17
N ASP A 171 20.24 2.15 -5.06
CA ASP A 171 21.04 1.73 -3.91
C ASP A 171 20.09 1.53 -2.72
N PHE A 172 20.11 0.33 -2.15
CA PHE A 172 19.33 -0.01 -0.96
C PHE A 172 20.16 0.08 0.34
N GLY A 173 21.41 0.59 0.23
CA GLY A 173 22.37 0.68 1.32
C GLY A 173 23.56 -0.27 1.17
N GLY A 174 23.60 -1.09 0.11
CA GLY A 174 24.65 -2.06 -0.20
C GLY A 174 25.42 -1.78 -1.48
N GLY A 175 25.27 -0.58 -2.07
CA GLY A 175 25.83 -0.21 -3.37
C GLY A 175 24.78 -0.22 -4.48
N GLN A 176 25.17 0.27 -5.65
CA GLN A 176 24.25 0.36 -6.80
C GLN A 176 23.96 -1.02 -7.37
N VAL A 177 22.69 -1.29 -7.62
CA VAL A 177 22.17 -2.50 -8.27
C VAL A 177 21.26 -2.13 -9.44
N LEU A 178 21.12 -3.06 -10.38
CA LEU A 178 20.30 -2.88 -11.56
C LEU A 178 18.90 -3.45 -11.34
N LEU A 179 17.89 -2.60 -11.36
CA LEU A 179 16.48 -2.97 -11.38
C LEU A 179 16.03 -3.12 -12.84
N ASP A 180 16.39 -4.24 -13.45
CA ASP A 180 16.03 -4.58 -14.84
C ASP A 180 14.66 -5.27 -14.93
N GLU A 181 14.35 -5.85 -16.10
CA GLU A 181 13.11 -6.59 -16.32
C GLU A 181 12.95 -7.77 -15.33
N ASN A 182 14.04 -8.39 -14.89
CA ASN A 182 13.97 -9.49 -13.93
C ASN A 182 13.47 -9.04 -12.57
N TRP A 183 13.88 -7.83 -12.13
CA TRP A 183 13.35 -7.22 -10.90
C TRP A 183 11.84 -7.05 -10.96
N TYR A 184 11.33 -6.44 -12.03
CA TYR A 184 9.90 -6.10 -12.15
C TYR A 184 9.01 -7.30 -12.47
N ARG A 185 9.51 -8.32 -13.13
CA ARG A 185 8.72 -9.51 -13.52
C ARG A 185 8.76 -10.63 -12.50
N THR A 186 9.89 -10.90 -11.90
CA THR A 186 10.12 -12.06 -11.05
C THR A 186 10.84 -11.74 -9.76
N GLY A 187 11.40 -10.55 -9.65
CA GLY A 187 12.00 -10.03 -8.44
C GLY A 187 10.93 -9.49 -7.49
N ILE A 188 11.41 -8.94 -6.39
CA ILE A 188 10.56 -8.37 -5.35
C ILE A 188 9.83 -7.08 -5.77
N GLY A 189 10.08 -6.59 -6.97
CA GLY A 189 9.45 -5.38 -7.51
C GLY A 189 8.09 -5.58 -8.16
N GLY A 190 7.64 -6.78 -8.48
CA GLY A 190 6.42 -6.93 -9.26
C GLY A 190 5.93 -8.36 -9.52
N GLY A 191 6.34 -9.34 -8.73
CA GLY A 191 5.96 -10.73 -8.92
C GLY A 191 4.44 -10.96 -8.89
N PHE A 192 3.92 -11.74 -9.86
CA PHE A 192 2.53 -12.18 -9.90
C PHE A 192 2.46 -13.69 -9.59
N GLY A 193 1.71 -14.06 -8.55
CA GLY A 193 1.47 -15.46 -8.21
C GLY A 193 2.56 -16.10 -7.36
N ASP A 194 3.76 -15.59 -7.35
CA ASP A 194 4.78 -15.96 -6.40
C ASP A 194 4.80 -14.97 -5.24
N ASN A 195 5.28 -15.39 -4.11
CA ASN A 195 5.32 -14.66 -2.85
C ASN A 195 6.12 -13.34 -2.87
N GLN A 196 6.18 -12.62 -3.98
CA GLN A 196 7.13 -11.54 -4.18
C GLN A 196 6.48 -10.19 -4.53
N ALA A 197 5.17 -10.13 -4.44
CA ALA A 197 4.40 -8.93 -4.81
C ALA A 197 4.40 -7.82 -3.76
N TYR A 198 5.05 -8.00 -2.67
CA TYR A 198 4.98 -7.18 -1.45
C TYR A 198 6.08 -6.16 -1.32
N ASN A 199 6.97 -6.04 -2.28
CA ASN A 199 7.93 -4.96 -2.20
C ASN A 199 7.43 -3.61 -2.62
N PHE A 200 6.22 -3.56 -3.10
CA PHE A 200 5.52 -2.30 -3.17
C PHE A 200 4.85 -1.94 -1.85
N GLY A 201 5.05 -2.77 -0.83
CA GLY A 201 4.51 -2.52 0.48
C GLY A 201 2.98 -2.53 0.51
N VAL A 202 2.52 -2.31 1.65
CA VAL A 202 1.21 -1.83 1.97
C VAL A 202 1.36 -0.31 1.98
N TYR A 203 0.48 0.42 1.32
CA TYR A 203 0.49 1.87 1.26
C TYR A 203 -0.55 2.42 2.24
N ASP A 204 -0.16 3.43 3.01
CA ASP A 204 -1.07 4.28 3.78
C ASP A 204 -1.97 5.13 2.89
#